data_9732c6cebf832da74d46bb9221a0ef3a
#
_entry.id   9732c6cebf832da74d46bb9221a0ef3a
#
_cell.length_a   1.000
_cell.length_b   1.000
_cell.length_c   1.000
_cell.angle_alpha   90.00
_cell.angle_beta   90.00
_cell.angle_gamma   90.00
#
_symmetry.space_group_name_H-M   'P 1'
#
loop_
_entity.id
_entity.type
_entity.pdbx_description
1 polymer ?
#
loop_
_entity_poly.entity_id
_entity_poly.type
_entity_poly.pdbx_seq_one_letter_code
_entity_poly.pdbx_strand_id
1 'polypeptide(L)'
;METQSKTPANIQSKTQQSTQSNTHASKNYMKAAIVAGIVIIAIVLFKCNVGYNSATQLLVKQSPFGTLSCIDHAGFYFKGFASIYSYDRTKDFYFNSSTEKVKGEGWEGGDDDEDDISVTLSRNANAEISGYLKYQLPTDCDDLVKIHREQRSDKKLKHDLVRNSVLSAVRKTAPLFTAEEAKVTKIAEFRRIAEDQLTEGEYLTTIEVLTEKAGEDEFDSEGKIIKKAETQEYKVTKLKLDSNGNRILTKPSALRLYGIRVVQFEIQNVRLDQKAQQQLDIVKDREMKRVSNATAAETAKQAAITAEAEGKARIAQAKADQEVEKIKAVTQAEKERDVAVLQAQKEQEVARLEALRALEVAKKIKAEKEAEAAANRALVSAGLTPQERAEWDYKTKVGVAEALAKSAHPLVPEIMMTGDSKGGASTAMDAVGLNMLMGLTEKLSK
;
A
#
# COMPACT_ATOMS: atom_id res chain seq x y z
N MET A 1 -89.56 -70.42 -46.55
CA MET A 1 -89.75 -69.80 -45.25
C MET A 1 -88.63 -68.84 -44.99
N GLU A 2 -89.09 -67.60 -44.95
CA GLU A 2 -88.33 -66.40 -44.90
C GLU A 2 -87.48 -66.29 -43.61
N THR A 3 -86.33 -65.76 -43.71
CA THR A 3 -85.76 -64.97 -42.63
C THR A 3 -84.87 -63.81 -43.22
N GLN A 4 -85.31 -62.66 -42.98
CA GLN A 4 -84.79 -61.39 -43.45
C GLN A 4 -83.42 -61.03 -42.85
N SER A 5 -82.61 -60.52 -43.74
CA SER A 5 -81.37 -59.82 -43.45
C SER A 5 -81.65 -58.46 -42.80
N LYS A 6 -81.06 -58.19 -41.67
CA LYS A 6 -80.93 -56.83 -41.12
C LYS A 6 -79.47 -56.37 -41.23
N THR A 7 -79.26 -55.47 -42.11
CA THR A 7 -78.03 -54.71 -42.31
C THR A 7 -77.82 -53.74 -41.15
N PRO A 8 -76.66 -53.62 -40.55
CA PRO A 8 -76.39 -52.57 -39.59
C PRO A 8 -75.75 -51.33 -40.28
N ALA A 9 -76.59 -50.34 -40.54
CA ALA A 9 -76.14 -49.00 -40.86
C ALA A 9 -75.91 -48.22 -39.58
N ASN A 10 -74.68 -48.15 -39.07
CA ASN A 10 -74.25 -47.08 -38.15
C ASN A 10 -72.78 -47.15 -37.63
N ILE A 11 -71.86 -47.48 -38.52
CA ILE A 11 -70.42 -47.43 -38.11
C ILE A 11 -69.60 -46.29 -38.79
N GLN A 12 -70.13 -45.65 -39.82
CA GLN A 12 -69.37 -44.64 -40.58
C GLN A 12 -69.43 -43.23 -40.01
N SER A 13 -70.34 -42.86 -39.13
CA SER A 13 -70.45 -41.47 -38.61
C SER A 13 -69.54 -41.18 -37.34
N LYS A 14 -69.15 -42.23 -36.62
CA LYS A 14 -68.26 -42.03 -35.43
C LYS A 14 -66.81 -41.92 -35.78
N THR A 15 -66.33 -42.45 -36.89
CA THR A 15 -64.89 -42.42 -37.25
C THR A 15 -64.48 -41.06 -37.88
N GLN A 16 -65.42 -40.38 -38.53
CA GLN A 16 -65.11 -39.07 -39.08
C GLN A 16 -65.10 -37.92 -38.03
N GLN A 17 -65.86 -38.01 -36.95
CA GLN A 17 -65.88 -37.03 -35.91
C GLN A 17 -64.65 -37.12 -35.00
N SER A 18 -64.09 -38.32 -34.78
CA SER A 18 -62.84 -38.48 -33.97
C SER A 18 -61.61 -38.05 -34.71
N THR A 19 -61.55 -38.14 -36.05
CA THR A 19 -60.39 -37.72 -36.84
C THR A 19 -60.33 -36.19 -37.01
N GLN A 20 -61.46 -35.48 -37.05
CA GLN A 20 -61.46 -34.00 -37.12
C GLN A 20 -61.13 -33.33 -35.82
N SER A 21 -61.51 -33.90 -34.65
CA SER A 21 -61.16 -33.33 -33.35
C SER A 21 -59.65 -33.45 -33.03
N ASN A 22 -59.05 -34.59 -33.43
CA ASN A 22 -57.62 -34.81 -33.22
C ASN A 22 -56.71 -33.93 -34.09
N THR A 23 -57.14 -33.58 -35.33
CA THR A 23 -56.39 -32.70 -36.23
C THR A 23 -56.43 -31.24 -35.76
N HIS A 24 -57.54 -30.78 -35.16
CA HIS A 24 -57.59 -29.44 -34.57
C HIS A 24 -56.79 -29.31 -33.28
N ALA A 25 -56.81 -30.33 -32.43
CA ALA A 25 -55.98 -30.38 -31.23
C ALA A 25 -54.48 -30.39 -31.60
N SER A 26 -54.03 -31.22 -32.53
CA SER A 26 -52.67 -31.29 -33.04
C SER A 26 -52.16 -29.96 -33.60
N LYS A 27 -53.00 -29.28 -34.42
CA LYS A 27 -52.67 -27.94 -34.95
C LYS A 27 -52.53 -26.88 -33.87
N ASN A 28 -53.30 -26.95 -32.78
CA ASN A 28 -53.21 -26.04 -31.66
C ASN A 28 -51.96 -26.29 -30.80
N TYR A 29 -51.60 -27.57 -30.54
CA TYR A 29 -50.33 -27.91 -29.89
C TYR A 29 -49.12 -27.49 -30.72
N MET A 30 -49.15 -27.64 -32.04
CA MET A 30 -48.07 -27.21 -32.92
C MET A 30 -47.94 -25.67 -32.93
N LYS A 31 -49.02 -24.90 -32.93
CA LYS A 31 -49.02 -23.47 -32.81
C LYS A 31 -48.48 -23.04 -31.44
N ALA A 32 -48.91 -23.70 -30.36
CA ALA A 32 -48.39 -23.45 -29.01
C ALA A 32 -46.89 -23.75 -28.89
N ALA A 33 -46.42 -24.82 -29.49
CA ALA A 33 -44.97 -25.17 -29.50
C ALA A 33 -44.15 -24.13 -30.31
N ILE A 34 -44.64 -23.64 -31.42
CA ILE A 34 -44.00 -22.58 -32.20
C ILE A 34 -43.93 -21.29 -31.39
N VAL A 35 -45.03 -20.88 -30.76
CA VAL A 35 -45.06 -19.67 -29.92
C VAL A 35 -44.10 -19.82 -28.73
N ALA A 36 -44.10 -20.98 -28.05
CA ALA A 36 -43.13 -21.26 -26.98
C ALA A 36 -41.67 -21.22 -27.47
N GLY A 37 -41.41 -21.77 -28.66
CA GLY A 37 -40.07 -21.68 -29.29
C GLY A 37 -39.66 -20.25 -29.58
N ILE A 38 -40.55 -19.42 -30.11
CA ILE A 38 -40.31 -18.01 -30.37
C ILE A 38 -40.02 -17.26 -29.05
N VAL A 39 -40.80 -17.51 -28.01
CA VAL A 39 -40.61 -16.90 -26.68
C VAL A 39 -39.25 -17.32 -26.07
N ILE A 40 -38.88 -18.59 -26.17
CA ILE A 40 -37.58 -19.06 -25.71
C ILE A 40 -36.44 -18.38 -26.49
N ILE A 41 -36.54 -18.31 -27.82
CA ILE A 41 -35.56 -17.63 -28.66
C ILE A 41 -35.47 -16.13 -28.28
N ALA A 42 -36.62 -15.48 -28.06
CA ALA A 42 -36.65 -14.07 -27.65
C ALA A 42 -35.99 -13.88 -26.25
N ILE A 43 -36.23 -14.77 -25.32
CA ILE A 43 -35.58 -14.74 -23.98
C ILE A 43 -34.07 -14.95 -24.11
N VAL A 44 -33.64 -15.91 -24.92
CA VAL A 44 -32.22 -16.17 -25.18
C VAL A 44 -31.57 -14.98 -25.85
N LEU A 45 -32.19 -14.40 -26.89
CA LEU A 45 -31.68 -13.20 -27.55
C LEU A 45 -31.63 -12.00 -26.58
N PHE A 46 -32.63 -11.84 -25.74
CA PHE A 46 -32.64 -10.78 -24.73
C PHE A 46 -31.48 -10.95 -23.74
N LYS A 47 -31.29 -12.14 -23.18
CA LYS A 47 -30.17 -12.43 -22.25
C LYS A 47 -28.79 -12.25 -22.89
N CYS A 48 -28.63 -12.63 -24.16
CA CYS A 48 -27.40 -12.45 -24.90
C CYS A 48 -27.06 -10.98 -25.19
N ASN A 49 -28.10 -10.13 -25.26
CA ASN A 49 -27.93 -8.71 -25.62
C ASN A 49 -27.95 -7.74 -24.45
N VAL A 50 -28.23 -8.20 -23.23
CA VAL A 50 -28.20 -7.37 -22.01
C VAL A 50 -26.96 -7.72 -21.19
N GLY A 51 -26.19 -6.70 -20.85
CA GLY A 51 -25.08 -6.79 -19.92
C GLY A 51 -25.38 -6.03 -18.64
N TYR A 52 -24.61 -6.27 -17.62
CA TYR A 52 -24.65 -5.54 -16.34
C TYR A 52 -23.29 -4.89 -16.09
N ASN A 53 -23.31 -3.58 -15.80
CA ASN A 53 -22.13 -2.83 -15.44
C ASN A 53 -22.08 -2.62 -13.93
N SER A 54 -20.96 -2.93 -13.31
CA SER A 54 -20.67 -2.62 -11.90
C SER A 54 -20.39 -1.12 -11.73
N ALA A 55 -20.70 -0.57 -10.56
CA ALA A 55 -20.35 0.81 -10.22
C ALA A 55 -18.84 1.10 -10.20
N THR A 56 -18.04 0.04 -10.05
CA THR A 56 -16.57 0.12 -10.00
C THR A 56 -15.92 0.09 -11.38
N GLN A 57 -16.70 -0.19 -12.43
CA GLN A 57 -16.19 -0.39 -13.79
C GLN A 57 -16.67 0.68 -14.75
N LEU A 58 -15.85 0.97 -15.72
CA LEU A 58 -16.12 1.76 -16.89
C LEU A 58 -16.06 0.83 -18.11
N LEU A 59 -17.06 0.90 -18.98
CA LEU A 59 -17.12 0.03 -20.16
C LEU A 59 -16.95 0.84 -21.43
N VAL A 60 -16.17 0.31 -22.36
CA VAL A 60 -16.10 0.79 -23.73
C VAL A 60 -16.78 -0.23 -24.63
N LYS A 61 -17.79 0.22 -25.34
CA LYS A 61 -18.56 -0.55 -26.29
C LYS A 61 -18.10 -0.24 -27.72
N GLN A 62 -17.58 -1.26 -28.40
CA GLN A 62 -17.20 -1.16 -29.82
C GLN A 62 -18.26 -1.82 -30.68
N SER A 63 -18.92 -1.03 -31.51
CA SER A 63 -19.91 -1.54 -32.46
C SER A 63 -19.24 -2.36 -33.58
N PRO A 64 -19.95 -3.25 -34.29
CA PRO A 64 -19.42 -3.96 -35.45
C PRO A 64 -18.92 -3.04 -36.57
N PHE A 65 -19.41 -1.81 -36.59
CA PHE A 65 -19.02 -0.78 -37.57
C PHE A 65 -17.84 0.08 -37.12
N GLY A 66 -17.22 -0.27 -35.96
CA GLY A 66 -16.04 0.42 -35.44
C GLY A 66 -16.33 1.64 -34.58
N THR A 67 -17.59 2.04 -34.40
CA THR A 67 -17.94 3.15 -33.51
C THR A 67 -17.67 2.77 -32.04
N LEU A 68 -16.96 3.64 -31.33
CA LEU A 68 -16.70 3.50 -29.90
C LEU A 68 -17.66 4.38 -29.10
N SER A 69 -18.20 3.85 -28.03
CA SER A 69 -18.99 4.58 -27.06
C SER A 69 -18.68 4.05 -25.66
N CYS A 70 -18.89 4.87 -24.64
CA CYS A 70 -18.65 4.42 -23.27
C CYS A 70 -19.97 4.22 -22.51
N ILE A 71 -19.89 3.45 -21.43
CA ILE A 71 -20.93 3.22 -20.44
C ILE A 71 -20.30 3.45 -19.08
N ASP A 72 -20.64 4.55 -18.44
CA ASP A 72 -20.07 5.01 -17.17
C ASP A 72 -21.00 4.77 -15.97
N HIS A 73 -22.29 4.50 -16.25
CA HIS A 73 -23.29 4.23 -15.23
C HIS A 73 -23.38 2.76 -14.85
N ALA A 74 -23.67 2.50 -13.60
CA ALA A 74 -23.95 1.17 -13.09
C ALA A 74 -25.37 0.72 -13.52
N GLY A 75 -25.54 -0.57 -13.75
CA GLY A 75 -26.83 -1.15 -14.08
C GLY A 75 -26.83 -1.93 -15.38
N PHE A 76 -28.03 -2.19 -15.88
CA PHE A 76 -28.20 -2.94 -17.12
C PHE A 76 -27.96 -2.03 -18.35
N TYR A 77 -27.28 -2.59 -19.31
CA TYR A 77 -27.08 -1.93 -20.60
C TYR A 77 -27.33 -2.88 -21.77
N PHE A 78 -27.66 -2.31 -22.91
CA PHE A 78 -27.86 -3.08 -24.13
C PHE A 78 -26.55 -3.27 -24.88
N LYS A 79 -26.06 -4.53 -24.86
CA LYS A 79 -24.82 -4.91 -25.52
C LYS A 79 -24.97 -4.91 -27.04
N GLY A 80 -26.03 -5.48 -27.59
CA GLY A 80 -26.20 -5.75 -29.02
C GLY A 80 -25.12 -6.72 -29.52
N PHE A 81 -24.64 -6.51 -30.75
CA PHE A 81 -23.53 -7.27 -31.33
C PHE A 81 -22.17 -6.61 -31.08
N ALA A 82 -22.08 -5.72 -30.11
CA ALA A 82 -20.86 -4.98 -29.80
C ALA A 82 -19.90 -5.78 -28.94
N SER A 83 -18.61 -5.56 -29.12
CA SER A 83 -17.57 -5.97 -28.18
C SER A 83 -17.54 -5.02 -27.01
N ILE A 84 -17.43 -5.57 -25.82
CA ILE A 84 -17.37 -4.78 -24.57
C ILE A 84 -16.00 -4.98 -23.95
N TYR A 85 -15.37 -3.86 -23.61
CA TYR A 85 -14.10 -3.81 -22.92
C TYR A 85 -14.30 -3.14 -21.56
N SER A 86 -13.92 -3.81 -20.49
CA SER A 86 -14.06 -3.31 -19.13
C SER A 86 -12.75 -2.70 -18.63
N TYR A 87 -12.87 -1.59 -17.93
CA TYR A 87 -11.80 -0.90 -17.24
C TYR A 87 -12.25 -0.66 -15.81
N ASP A 88 -11.39 -0.98 -14.84
CA ASP A 88 -11.69 -0.65 -13.46
C ASP A 88 -11.46 0.84 -13.24
N ARG A 89 -12.41 1.50 -12.56
CA ARG A 89 -12.39 2.95 -12.32
C ARG A 89 -11.17 3.39 -11.51
N THR A 90 -10.78 2.59 -10.53
CA THR A 90 -9.61 2.83 -9.68
C THR A 90 -8.78 1.58 -9.61
N LYS A 91 -7.48 1.73 -9.77
CA LYS A 91 -6.52 0.61 -9.74
C LYS A 91 -5.27 0.96 -8.99
N ASP A 92 -4.62 -0.09 -8.52
CA ASP A 92 -3.30 -0.03 -7.92
C ASP A 92 -2.27 -0.64 -8.88
N PHE A 93 -1.14 0.04 -9.01
CA PHE A 93 0.05 -0.44 -9.69
C PHE A 93 1.16 -0.57 -8.65
N TYR A 94 1.61 -1.78 -8.42
CA TYR A 94 2.72 -2.08 -7.51
C TYR A 94 4.01 -2.26 -8.30
N PHE A 95 5.11 -1.73 -7.77
CA PHE A 95 6.46 -1.98 -8.25
C PHE A 95 7.30 -2.45 -7.06
N ASN A 96 7.33 -3.76 -6.86
CA ASN A 96 7.98 -4.39 -5.71
C ASN A 96 8.42 -5.81 -6.09
N SER A 97 9.73 -6.07 -6.00
CA SER A 97 10.33 -7.38 -6.23
C SER A 97 10.26 -8.32 -5.03
N SER A 98 9.44 -8.00 -4.01
CA SER A 98 9.38 -8.85 -2.83
C SER A 98 9.00 -10.28 -3.24
N THR A 99 9.91 -11.18 -2.98
CA THR A 99 9.86 -12.61 -3.27
C THR A 99 8.77 -13.37 -2.51
N GLU A 100 8.11 -12.74 -1.58
CA GLU A 100 6.87 -13.23 -1.03
C GLU A 100 5.73 -12.91 -1.99
N LYS A 101 5.64 -13.71 -3.03
CA LYS A 101 4.40 -13.92 -3.77
C LYS A 101 3.39 -14.47 -2.76
N VAL A 102 2.74 -13.57 -2.05
CA VAL A 102 1.54 -13.92 -1.29
C VAL A 102 0.54 -14.37 -2.35
N LYS A 103 0.46 -15.68 -2.54
CA LYS A 103 -0.60 -16.35 -3.29
C LYS A 103 -1.89 -16.18 -2.49
N GLY A 104 -2.45 -14.98 -2.54
CA GLY A 104 -3.76 -14.64 -2.01
C GLY A 104 -4.64 -14.21 -3.18
N GLU A 105 -5.78 -14.84 -3.31
CA GLU A 105 -6.83 -14.44 -4.24
C GLU A 105 -7.10 -12.93 -4.09
N GLY A 106 -6.95 -12.17 -5.17
CA GLY A 106 -7.23 -10.74 -5.24
C GLY A 106 -6.01 -9.83 -5.32
N TRP A 107 -4.80 -10.35 -5.23
CA TRP A 107 -3.61 -9.63 -5.59
C TRP A 107 -3.36 -9.83 -7.10
N GLU A 108 -3.91 -8.98 -7.91
CA GLU A 108 -3.36 -8.74 -9.24
C GLU A 108 -2.03 -7.98 -9.04
N GLY A 109 -1.11 -8.62 -8.34
CA GLY A 109 0.30 -8.32 -8.35
C GLY A 109 0.64 -8.24 -9.81
N GLY A 110 1.30 -7.18 -10.19
CA GLY A 110 1.46 -6.78 -11.53
C GLY A 110 1.73 -7.81 -12.58
N ASP A 111 1.85 -7.35 -13.75
CA ASP A 111 2.48 -8.10 -14.83
C ASP A 111 3.76 -8.72 -14.29
N ASP A 112 4.17 -9.89 -14.79
CA ASP A 112 5.33 -10.66 -14.38
C ASP A 112 6.67 -9.87 -14.35
N ASP A 113 6.64 -8.57 -14.67
CA ASP A 113 7.73 -7.61 -14.75
C ASP A 113 7.69 -6.53 -13.63
N GLU A 114 6.97 -6.72 -12.54
CA GLU A 114 6.93 -5.75 -11.44
C GLU A 114 8.12 -5.93 -10.50
N ASP A 115 9.28 -5.68 -11.05
CA ASP A 115 10.50 -5.56 -10.28
C ASP A 115 10.62 -4.15 -9.69
N ASP A 116 11.40 -4.05 -8.62
CA ASP A 116 11.82 -2.77 -8.08
C ASP A 116 12.39 -1.90 -9.20
N ILE A 117 12.16 -0.59 -9.11
CA ILE A 117 12.68 0.35 -10.08
C ILE A 117 14.15 0.61 -9.79
N SER A 118 15.02 0.11 -10.67
CA SER A 118 16.45 0.44 -10.61
C SER A 118 16.70 1.88 -11.05
N VAL A 119 17.37 2.64 -10.19
CA VAL A 119 17.71 4.04 -10.40
C VAL A 119 19.16 4.32 -10.02
N THR A 120 19.68 5.42 -10.56
CA THR A 120 20.95 6.00 -10.12
C THR A 120 20.67 7.30 -9.39
N LEU A 121 21.04 7.34 -8.13
CA LEU A 121 20.97 8.50 -7.26
C LEU A 121 22.14 9.47 -7.55
N SER A 122 22.11 10.64 -6.93
CA SER A 122 23.24 11.58 -6.96
C SER A 122 24.51 10.87 -6.46
N ARG A 123 25.67 11.31 -6.98
CA ARG A 123 27.00 10.71 -6.71
C ARG A 123 27.12 9.25 -7.17
N ASN A 124 26.39 8.87 -8.23
CA ASN A 124 26.44 7.53 -8.86
C ASN A 124 26.14 6.35 -7.92
N ALA A 125 25.36 6.54 -6.89
CA ALA A 125 24.87 5.46 -6.06
C ALA A 125 23.68 4.78 -6.76
N ASN A 126 23.70 3.45 -6.89
CA ASN A 126 22.58 2.72 -7.42
C ASN A 126 21.63 2.30 -6.30
N ALA A 127 20.36 2.37 -6.62
CA ALA A 127 19.29 1.97 -5.71
C ALA A 127 18.16 1.26 -6.45
N GLU A 128 17.46 0.42 -5.73
CA GLU A 128 16.21 -0.20 -6.14
C GLU A 128 15.08 0.38 -5.27
N ILE A 129 14.07 0.89 -5.94
CA ILE A 129 12.94 1.57 -5.28
C ILE A 129 11.71 0.74 -5.46
N SER A 130 11.05 0.40 -4.34
CA SER A 130 9.76 -0.27 -4.30
C SER A 130 8.67 0.64 -3.78
N GLY A 131 7.45 0.41 -4.26
CA GLY A 131 6.30 1.19 -3.88
C GLY A 131 5.04 0.85 -4.65
N TYR A 132 4.06 1.73 -4.61
CA TYR A 132 2.83 1.59 -5.39
C TYR A 132 2.25 2.93 -5.81
N LEU A 133 1.48 2.89 -6.87
CA LEU A 133 0.67 3.99 -7.37
C LEU A 133 -0.79 3.58 -7.39
N LYS A 134 -1.65 4.34 -6.75
CA LYS A 134 -3.10 4.27 -6.91
C LYS A 134 -3.55 5.35 -7.89
N TYR A 135 -4.23 4.95 -8.95
CA TYR A 135 -4.71 5.86 -9.98
C TYR A 135 -6.18 5.63 -10.30
N GLN A 136 -6.80 6.67 -10.82
CA GLN A 136 -8.20 6.65 -11.21
C GLN A 136 -8.31 7.04 -12.69
N LEU A 137 -9.06 6.25 -13.44
CA LEU A 137 -9.37 6.53 -14.83
C LEU A 137 -10.36 7.69 -14.95
N PRO A 138 -10.31 8.45 -16.08
CA PRO A 138 -11.25 9.52 -16.32
C PRO A 138 -12.67 8.98 -16.39
N THR A 139 -13.61 9.76 -15.87
CA THR A 139 -15.05 9.50 -16.01
C THR A 139 -15.60 10.07 -17.29
N ASP A 140 -14.85 10.96 -17.93
CA ASP A 140 -15.24 11.49 -19.24
C ASP A 140 -15.13 10.43 -20.32
N CYS A 141 -16.19 10.30 -21.10
CA CYS A 141 -16.29 9.31 -22.16
C CYS A 141 -15.29 9.54 -23.30
N ASP A 142 -15.01 10.76 -23.65
CA ASP A 142 -14.10 11.07 -24.75
C ASP A 142 -12.67 10.68 -24.39
N ASP A 143 -12.24 10.95 -23.17
CA ASP A 143 -10.93 10.54 -22.67
C ASP A 143 -10.82 9.02 -22.52
N LEU A 144 -11.89 8.34 -22.05
CA LEU A 144 -11.89 6.88 -21.95
C LEU A 144 -11.82 6.21 -23.33
N VAL A 145 -12.56 6.73 -24.31
CA VAL A 145 -12.52 6.25 -25.70
C VAL A 145 -11.15 6.49 -26.32
N LYS A 146 -10.50 7.62 -26.02
CA LYS A 146 -9.13 7.93 -26.46
C LYS A 146 -8.15 6.91 -25.89
N ILE A 147 -8.23 6.63 -24.58
CA ILE A 147 -7.43 5.60 -23.91
C ILE A 147 -7.63 4.26 -24.60
N HIS A 148 -8.90 3.85 -24.83
CA HIS A 148 -9.19 2.57 -25.46
C HIS A 148 -8.66 2.47 -26.90
N ARG A 149 -8.74 3.54 -27.68
CA ARG A 149 -8.24 3.57 -29.04
C ARG A 149 -6.74 3.32 -29.13
N GLU A 150 -5.98 3.85 -28.16
CA GLU A 150 -4.53 3.75 -28.15
C GLU A 150 -4.02 2.49 -27.41
N GLN A 151 -4.63 2.18 -26.27
CA GLN A 151 -4.16 1.09 -25.40
C GLN A 151 -4.91 -0.23 -25.62
N ARG A 152 -6.13 -0.20 -26.17
CA ARG A 152 -6.98 -1.35 -26.50
C ARG A 152 -7.43 -2.23 -25.33
N SER A 153 -6.66 -2.32 -24.27
CA SER A 153 -6.99 -3.13 -23.09
C SER A 153 -6.48 -2.48 -21.82
N ASP A 154 -7.11 -2.81 -20.72
CA ASP A 154 -6.73 -2.36 -19.40
C ASP A 154 -5.34 -2.85 -18.97
N LYS A 155 -5.01 -4.11 -19.31
CA LYS A 155 -3.68 -4.66 -19.07
C LYS A 155 -2.59 -3.88 -19.80
N LYS A 156 -2.83 -3.52 -21.07
CA LYS A 156 -1.88 -2.76 -21.86
C LYS A 156 -1.77 -1.31 -21.39
N LEU A 157 -2.85 -0.71 -20.94
CA LEU A 157 -2.87 0.60 -20.29
C LEU A 157 -1.94 0.62 -19.07
N LYS A 158 -2.07 -0.39 -18.20
CA LYS A 158 -1.23 -0.53 -17.01
C LYS A 158 0.24 -0.66 -17.38
N HIS A 159 0.56 -1.55 -18.31
CA HIS A 159 1.95 -1.85 -18.71
C HIS A 159 2.60 -0.71 -19.52
N ASP A 160 1.93 -0.22 -20.58
CA ASP A 160 2.56 0.69 -21.53
C ASP A 160 2.51 2.17 -21.07
N LEU A 161 1.44 2.58 -20.38
CA LEU A 161 1.27 3.97 -19.98
C LEU A 161 1.61 4.19 -18.50
N VAL A 162 0.94 3.47 -17.59
CA VAL A 162 1.09 3.72 -16.15
C VAL A 162 2.49 3.35 -15.67
N ARG A 163 2.94 2.15 -15.97
CA ARG A 163 4.30 1.68 -15.61
C ARG A 163 5.39 2.62 -16.12
N ASN A 164 5.33 2.98 -17.42
CA ASN A 164 6.34 3.85 -18.00
C ASN A 164 6.32 5.27 -17.42
N SER A 165 5.14 5.76 -17.03
CA SER A 165 5.02 7.05 -16.34
C SER A 165 5.68 7.01 -14.97
N VAL A 166 5.45 5.95 -14.18
CA VAL A 166 6.08 5.75 -12.88
C VAL A 166 7.58 5.62 -13.02
N LEU A 167 8.06 4.77 -13.94
CA LEU A 167 9.47 4.60 -14.23
C LEU A 167 10.15 5.93 -14.58
N SER A 168 9.52 6.73 -15.43
CA SER A 168 10.04 8.04 -15.83
C SER A 168 10.12 9.00 -14.64
N ALA A 169 9.05 9.13 -13.87
CA ALA A 169 9.01 10.03 -12.72
C ALA A 169 10.05 9.67 -11.66
N VAL A 170 10.13 8.38 -11.29
CA VAL A 170 11.08 7.91 -10.27
C VAL A 170 12.54 8.08 -10.75
N ARG A 171 12.84 7.67 -12.00
CA ARG A 171 14.19 7.80 -12.57
C ARG A 171 14.66 9.24 -12.75
N LYS A 172 13.75 10.17 -12.98
CA LYS A 172 14.08 11.60 -13.10
C LYS A 172 14.19 12.29 -11.74
N THR A 173 13.49 11.80 -10.74
CA THR A 173 13.58 12.31 -9.37
C THR A 173 14.84 11.80 -8.66
N ALA A 174 15.23 10.54 -8.91
CA ALA A 174 16.33 9.89 -8.21
C ALA A 174 17.66 10.67 -8.22
N PRO A 175 18.14 11.25 -9.35
CA PRO A 175 19.40 11.99 -9.38
C PRO A 175 19.41 13.27 -8.55
N LEU A 176 18.25 13.75 -8.08
CA LEU A 176 18.13 14.93 -7.23
C LEU A 176 18.57 14.67 -5.79
N PHE A 177 18.65 13.40 -5.38
CA PHE A 177 18.87 12.98 -4.00
C PHE A 177 20.12 12.10 -3.88
N THR A 178 20.85 12.29 -2.80
CA THR A 178 21.93 11.36 -2.40
C THR A 178 21.34 10.07 -1.80
N ALA A 179 22.15 9.04 -1.64
CA ALA A 179 21.73 7.77 -1.04
C ALA A 179 21.15 7.94 0.38
N GLU A 180 21.77 8.82 1.16
CA GLU A 180 21.31 9.15 2.52
C GLU A 180 19.97 9.91 2.49
N GLU A 181 19.86 10.90 1.64
CA GLU A 181 18.64 11.71 1.51
C GLU A 181 17.46 10.88 1.04
N ALA A 182 17.67 10.03 0.03
CA ALA A 182 16.61 9.19 -0.53
C ALA A 182 16.12 8.12 0.45
N LYS A 183 17.03 7.58 1.29
CA LYS A 183 16.70 6.47 2.20
C LYS A 183 16.22 6.94 3.58
N VAL A 184 16.77 8.04 4.11
CA VAL A 184 16.59 8.41 5.52
C VAL A 184 16.03 9.82 5.67
N THR A 185 16.77 10.84 5.21
CA THR A 185 16.51 12.21 5.64
C THR A 185 15.41 12.89 4.84
N LYS A 186 15.28 12.62 3.54
CA LYS A 186 14.35 13.31 2.62
C LYS A 186 13.45 12.39 1.81
N ILE A 187 13.14 11.20 2.31
CA ILE A 187 12.28 10.24 1.60
C ILE A 187 10.88 10.83 1.30
N ALA A 188 10.33 11.63 2.20
CA ALA A 188 9.06 12.30 2.00
C ALA A 188 9.13 13.37 0.87
N GLU A 189 10.23 14.09 0.77
CA GLU A 189 10.45 15.06 -0.30
C GLU A 189 10.66 14.36 -1.65
N PHE A 190 11.43 13.27 -1.65
CA PHE A 190 11.63 12.42 -2.82
C PHE A 190 10.29 11.90 -3.36
N ARG A 191 9.44 11.35 -2.49
CA ARG A 191 8.09 10.90 -2.87
C ARG A 191 7.26 12.04 -3.46
N ARG A 192 7.22 13.20 -2.78
CA ARG A 192 6.43 14.35 -3.22
C ARG A 192 6.87 14.86 -4.59
N ILE A 193 8.18 14.93 -4.86
CA ILE A 193 8.68 15.39 -6.17
C ILE A 193 8.36 14.36 -7.26
N ALA A 194 8.46 13.06 -6.96
CA ALA A 194 8.08 12.01 -7.89
C ALA A 194 6.56 12.02 -8.20
N GLU A 195 5.72 12.23 -7.19
CA GLU A 195 4.27 12.39 -7.34
C GLU A 195 3.90 13.64 -8.14
N ASP A 196 4.57 14.77 -7.87
CA ASP A 196 4.40 16.00 -8.65
C ASP A 196 4.76 15.76 -10.14
N GLN A 197 5.85 15.03 -10.42
CA GLN A 197 6.23 14.69 -11.80
C GLN A 197 5.26 13.70 -12.47
N LEU A 198 4.66 12.80 -11.70
CA LEU A 198 3.60 11.92 -12.20
C LEU A 198 2.34 12.70 -12.57
N THR A 199 1.98 13.69 -11.77
CA THR A 199 0.74 14.45 -11.90
C THR A 199 0.89 15.58 -12.92
N GLU A 200 1.90 16.42 -12.78
CA GLU A 200 2.07 17.62 -13.60
C GLU A 200 2.93 17.34 -14.84
N GLY A 201 4.01 16.59 -14.67
CA GLY A 201 4.95 16.27 -15.73
C GLY A 201 6.41 16.47 -15.34
N GLU A 202 7.28 16.42 -16.33
CA GLU A 202 8.71 16.41 -16.13
C GLU A 202 9.26 17.81 -15.86
N TYR A 203 10.01 17.96 -14.76
CA TYR A 203 10.68 19.20 -14.44
C TYR A 203 12.04 19.33 -15.13
N LEU A 204 12.38 20.56 -15.50
CA LEU A 204 13.68 20.88 -16.03
C LEU A 204 14.73 20.80 -14.91
N THR A 205 15.79 20.06 -15.17
CA THR A 205 16.92 19.92 -14.25
C THR A 205 18.15 20.61 -14.80
N THR A 206 19.02 21.06 -13.91
CA THR A 206 20.34 21.60 -14.22
C THR A 206 21.40 20.82 -13.44
N ILE A 207 22.61 20.75 -13.98
CA ILE A 207 23.74 20.10 -13.33
C ILE A 207 24.65 21.21 -12.77
N GLU A 208 24.85 21.16 -11.46
CA GLU A 208 25.80 22.03 -10.77
C GLU A 208 27.02 21.21 -10.35
N VAL A 209 28.18 21.80 -10.46
CA VAL A 209 29.42 21.20 -9.96
C VAL A 209 29.65 21.77 -8.56
N LEU A 210 29.60 20.88 -7.58
CA LEU A 210 29.92 21.20 -6.20
C LEU A 210 31.31 20.68 -5.88
N THR A 211 32.04 21.48 -5.10
CA THR A 211 33.39 21.18 -4.66
C THR A 211 33.35 20.88 -3.16
N GLU A 212 33.71 19.70 -2.76
CA GLU A 212 33.74 19.28 -1.36
C GLU A 212 35.17 18.87 -0.98
N LYS A 213 35.60 19.26 0.21
CA LYS A 213 36.90 18.81 0.74
C LYS A 213 36.73 17.35 1.22
N ALA A 214 37.47 16.45 0.61
CA ALA A 214 37.51 15.04 0.99
C ALA A 214 38.59 14.84 2.06
N GLY A 215 38.23 14.97 3.34
CA GLY A 215 39.09 14.80 4.47
C GLY A 215 39.34 16.08 5.28
N GLU A 216 40.04 15.95 6.37
CA GLU A 216 40.52 17.08 7.19
C GLU A 216 41.99 17.36 6.83
N ASP A 217 42.37 18.64 6.95
CA ASP A 217 43.75 18.99 6.85
C ASP A 217 44.52 18.35 8.01
N GLU A 218 45.58 17.56 7.72
CA GLU A 218 46.45 16.99 8.75
C GLU A 218 47.44 18.04 9.19
N PHE A 219 47.49 18.29 10.50
CA PHE A 219 48.40 19.27 11.14
C PHE A 219 49.49 18.54 11.88
N ASP A 220 50.67 19.11 11.86
CA ASP A 220 51.81 18.71 12.68
C ASP A 220 51.61 19.20 14.13
N SER A 221 52.44 18.73 15.03
CA SER A 221 52.49 19.13 16.47
C SER A 221 52.70 20.63 16.66
N GLU A 222 53.21 21.32 15.66
CA GLU A 222 53.41 22.79 15.62
C GLU A 222 52.24 23.55 14.93
N GLY A 223 51.17 22.85 14.53
CA GLY A 223 50.00 23.46 13.87
C GLY A 223 50.17 23.77 12.38
N LYS A 224 51.24 23.27 11.75
CA LYS A 224 51.47 23.43 10.30
C LYS A 224 50.80 22.30 9.52
N ILE A 225 50.12 22.65 8.42
CA ILE A 225 49.46 21.72 7.53
C ILE A 225 50.50 20.80 6.90
N ILE A 226 50.48 19.49 7.24
CA ILE A 226 51.33 18.45 6.63
C ILE A 226 50.69 17.99 5.33
N LYS A 227 49.37 17.79 5.35
CA LYS A 227 48.60 17.30 4.21
C LYS A 227 47.29 18.08 4.09
N LYS A 228 47.12 18.74 2.96
CA LYS A 228 45.90 19.48 2.66
C LYS A 228 44.82 18.50 2.20
N ALA A 229 43.62 18.66 2.71
CA ALA A 229 42.47 17.89 2.25
C ALA A 229 42.32 17.95 0.73
N GLU A 230 42.17 16.81 0.09
CA GLU A 230 41.88 16.74 -1.36
C GLU A 230 40.52 17.38 -1.63
N THR A 231 40.48 18.22 -2.61
CA THR A 231 39.22 18.81 -3.07
C THR A 231 38.65 17.93 -4.18
N GLN A 232 37.49 17.34 -3.95
CA GLN A 232 36.79 16.55 -4.94
C GLN A 232 35.62 17.34 -5.51
N GLU A 233 35.54 17.37 -6.83
CA GLU A 233 34.43 17.93 -7.57
C GLU A 233 33.42 16.83 -7.90
N TYR A 234 32.17 17.07 -7.61
CA TYR A 234 31.09 16.17 -8.00
C TYR A 234 29.90 16.93 -8.59
N LYS A 235 29.24 16.28 -9.52
CA LYS A 235 28.09 16.82 -10.22
C LYS A 235 26.82 16.49 -9.44
N VAL A 236 26.02 17.52 -9.17
CA VAL A 236 24.72 17.39 -8.51
C VAL A 236 23.64 17.89 -9.46
N THR A 237 22.60 17.09 -9.62
CA THR A 237 21.43 17.49 -10.38
C THR A 237 20.48 18.25 -9.46
N LYS A 238 20.04 19.44 -9.90
CA LYS A 238 19.05 20.25 -9.18
C LYS A 238 17.88 20.61 -10.08
N LEU A 239 16.73 20.88 -9.48
CA LEU A 239 15.57 21.42 -10.20
C LEU A 239 15.85 22.86 -10.60
N LYS A 240 15.59 23.18 -11.87
CA LYS A 240 15.68 24.56 -12.35
C LYS A 240 14.40 25.30 -11.98
N LEU A 241 14.57 26.45 -11.35
CA LEU A 241 13.48 27.34 -10.97
C LEU A 241 13.40 28.52 -11.93
N ASP A 242 12.20 29.07 -12.10
CA ASP A 242 11.97 30.31 -12.79
C ASP A 242 12.33 31.51 -11.89
N SER A 243 12.18 32.74 -12.42
CA SER A 243 12.41 33.97 -11.67
C SER A 243 11.50 34.15 -10.45
N ASN A 244 10.40 33.43 -10.39
CA ASN A 244 9.42 33.48 -9.30
C ASN A 244 9.61 32.32 -8.28
N GLY A 245 10.63 31.48 -8.48
CA GLY A 245 10.88 30.33 -7.61
C GLY A 245 10.04 29.08 -7.91
N ASN A 246 9.28 29.07 -9.01
CA ASN A 246 8.49 27.91 -9.41
C ASN A 246 9.33 26.95 -10.25
N ARG A 247 9.00 25.66 -10.18
CA ARG A 247 9.65 24.63 -10.98
C ARG A 247 9.25 24.75 -12.45
N ILE A 248 10.21 24.71 -13.35
CA ILE A 248 9.95 24.81 -14.79
C ILE A 248 9.55 23.43 -15.31
N LEU A 249 8.34 23.34 -15.90
CA LEU A 249 7.85 22.13 -16.52
C LEU A 249 8.39 22.02 -17.96
N THR A 250 8.99 20.88 -18.30
CA THR A 250 9.51 20.61 -19.64
C THR A 250 8.49 19.90 -20.51
N LYS A 251 7.79 18.94 -19.94
CA LYS A 251 6.83 18.12 -20.65
C LYS A 251 5.67 17.76 -19.71
N PRO A 252 4.42 17.89 -20.18
CA PRO A 252 3.27 17.51 -19.37
C PRO A 252 3.25 15.99 -19.11
N SER A 253 2.67 15.59 -17.99
CA SER A 253 2.49 14.17 -17.64
C SER A 253 1.65 13.45 -18.67
N ALA A 254 2.10 12.24 -19.05
CA ALA A 254 1.32 11.37 -19.91
C ALA A 254 -0.01 10.96 -19.25
N LEU A 255 -0.04 10.76 -17.93
CA LEU A 255 -1.27 10.44 -17.20
C LEU A 255 -2.28 11.59 -17.30
N ARG A 256 -1.82 12.83 -17.14
CA ARG A 256 -2.63 14.03 -17.26
C ARG A 256 -3.23 14.21 -18.67
N LEU A 257 -2.45 13.89 -19.72
CA LEU A 257 -2.92 13.98 -21.12
C LEU A 257 -4.07 13.03 -21.44
N TYR A 258 -4.23 11.95 -20.67
CA TYR A 258 -5.32 10.99 -20.77
C TYR A 258 -6.38 11.18 -19.69
N GLY A 259 -6.33 12.26 -18.92
CA GLY A 259 -7.28 12.51 -17.84
C GLY A 259 -7.17 11.52 -16.65
N ILE A 260 -6.09 10.74 -16.58
CA ILE A 260 -5.83 9.79 -15.49
C ILE A 260 -5.34 10.58 -14.29
N ARG A 261 -6.02 10.40 -13.14
CA ARG A 261 -5.68 11.08 -11.90
C ARG A 261 -4.88 10.17 -10.98
N VAL A 262 -3.76 10.68 -10.49
CA VAL A 262 -3.02 10.08 -9.38
C VAL A 262 -3.81 10.30 -8.11
N VAL A 263 -4.15 9.23 -7.41
CA VAL A 263 -4.86 9.26 -6.12
C VAL A 263 -3.87 9.19 -4.97
N GLN A 264 -2.87 8.32 -5.09
CA GLN A 264 -1.84 8.13 -4.08
C GLN A 264 -0.60 7.56 -4.74
N PHE A 265 0.54 8.09 -4.39
CA PHE A 265 1.85 7.54 -4.76
C PHE A 265 2.67 7.33 -3.49
N GLU A 266 3.21 6.12 -3.32
CA GLU A 266 3.99 5.75 -2.13
C GLU A 266 5.27 5.04 -2.50
N ILE A 267 6.37 5.48 -1.90
CA ILE A 267 7.64 4.78 -1.89
C ILE A 267 7.72 4.01 -0.57
N GLN A 268 7.76 2.69 -0.65
CA GLN A 268 7.79 1.82 0.52
C GLN A 268 9.21 1.57 1.01
N ASN A 269 10.14 1.37 0.08
CA ASN A 269 11.53 1.06 0.42
C ASN A 269 12.49 1.59 -0.63
N VAL A 270 13.68 1.98 -0.17
CA VAL A 270 14.83 2.31 -1.01
C VAL A 270 15.98 1.38 -0.62
N ARG A 271 16.28 0.43 -1.47
CA ARG A 271 17.35 -0.55 -1.32
C ARG A 271 18.58 -0.06 -2.06
N LEU A 272 19.61 0.28 -1.32
CA LEU A 272 20.88 0.69 -1.90
C LEU A 272 21.69 -0.53 -2.37
N ASP A 273 22.48 -0.38 -3.39
CA ASP A 273 23.46 -1.39 -3.76
C ASP A 273 24.50 -1.56 -2.64
N GLN A 274 25.20 -2.68 -2.65
CA GLN A 274 26.17 -3.02 -1.60
C GLN A 274 27.25 -1.95 -1.43
N LYS A 275 27.70 -1.33 -2.51
CA LYS A 275 28.73 -0.28 -2.48
C LYS A 275 28.20 1.01 -1.84
N ALA A 276 27.01 1.45 -2.23
CA ALA A 276 26.37 2.63 -1.68
C ALA A 276 26.03 2.44 -0.20
N GLN A 277 25.55 1.24 0.17
CA GLN A 277 25.28 0.90 1.56
C GLN A 277 26.57 0.93 2.40
N GLN A 278 27.64 0.33 1.94
CA GLN A 278 28.96 0.37 2.61
C GLN A 278 29.48 1.81 2.77
N GLN A 279 29.34 2.64 1.73
CA GLN A 279 29.72 4.05 1.83
C GLN A 279 28.88 4.81 2.87
N LEU A 280 27.58 4.57 2.91
CA LEU A 280 26.70 5.17 3.91
C LEU A 280 27.10 4.72 5.34
N ASP A 281 27.40 3.45 5.52
CA ASP A 281 27.84 2.91 6.80
C ASP A 281 29.19 3.51 7.22
N ILE A 282 30.13 3.67 6.30
CA ILE A 282 31.42 4.35 6.56
C ILE A 282 31.23 5.81 6.96
N VAL A 283 30.33 6.54 6.28
CA VAL A 283 30.04 7.94 6.62
C VAL A 283 29.41 8.03 8.01
N LYS A 284 28.46 7.14 8.29
CA LYS A 284 27.82 7.04 9.61
C LYS A 284 28.82 6.74 10.71
N ASP A 285 29.73 5.78 10.49
CA ASP A 285 30.78 5.42 11.44
C ASP A 285 31.76 6.58 11.67
N ARG A 286 32.11 7.32 10.62
CA ARG A 286 32.96 8.52 10.75
C ARG A 286 32.27 9.60 11.56
N GLU A 287 30.99 9.87 11.29
CA GLU A 287 30.23 10.87 12.04
C GLU A 287 30.09 10.46 13.52
N MET A 288 29.80 9.19 13.78
CA MET A 288 29.79 8.68 15.15
C MET A 288 31.14 8.81 15.86
N LYS A 289 32.24 8.53 15.16
CA LYS A 289 33.60 8.74 15.70
C LYS A 289 33.90 10.22 15.95
N ARG A 290 33.47 11.09 15.03
CA ARG A 290 33.63 12.54 15.18
C ARG A 290 32.88 13.06 16.41
N VAL A 291 31.63 12.64 16.58
CA VAL A 291 30.81 13.00 17.75
C VAL A 291 31.45 12.44 19.04
N SER A 292 31.87 11.16 19.00
CA SER A 292 32.55 10.54 20.13
C SER A 292 33.85 11.26 20.49
N ASN A 293 34.68 11.60 19.51
CA ASN A 293 35.95 12.33 19.74
C ASN A 293 35.68 13.75 20.23
N ALA A 294 34.68 14.46 19.72
CA ALA A 294 34.28 15.77 20.20
C ALA A 294 33.81 15.72 21.66
N THR A 295 33.00 14.69 22.00
CA THR A 295 32.57 14.47 23.37
C THR A 295 33.74 14.12 24.28
N ALA A 296 34.65 13.26 23.82
CA ALA A 296 35.86 12.91 24.57
C ALA A 296 36.79 14.12 24.76
N ALA A 297 36.95 14.97 23.75
CA ALA A 297 37.72 16.21 23.84
C ALA A 297 37.09 17.21 24.82
N GLU A 298 35.77 17.31 24.81
CA GLU A 298 35.04 18.20 25.74
C GLU A 298 35.15 17.67 27.20
N THR A 299 34.99 16.34 27.37
CA THR A 299 35.21 15.72 28.71
C THR A 299 36.66 15.84 29.16
N ALA A 300 37.63 15.74 28.24
CA ALA A 300 39.07 15.94 28.59
C ALA A 300 39.36 17.39 28.97
N LYS A 301 38.76 18.39 28.24
CA LYS A 301 38.85 19.81 28.62
C LYS A 301 38.23 20.07 29.99
N GLN A 302 37.07 19.52 30.25
CA GLN A 302 36.41 19.64 31.54
C GLN A 302 37.25 18.95 32.66
N ALA A 303 37.82 17.79 32.36
CA ALA A 303 38.72 17.11 33.30
C ALA A 303 40.03 17.94 33.55
N ALA A 304 40.57 18.58 32.50
CA ALA A 304 41.76 19.45 32.65
C ALA A 304 41.41 20.71 33.44
N ILE A 305 40.26 21.36 33.18
CA ILE A 305 39.77 22.52 33.96
C ILE A 305 39.52 22.10 35.42
N THR A 306 38.96 20.90 35.61
CA THR A 306 38.73 20.36 36.96
C THR A 306 40.04 20.07 37.69
N ALA A 307 41.03 19.47 36.99
CA ALA A 307 42.34 19.19 37.54
C ALA A 307 43.13 20.50 37.87
N GLU A 308 42.99 21.53 37.04
CA GLU A 308 43.58 22.85 37.30
C GLU A 308 42.87 23.55 38.48
N ALA A 309 41.53 23.42 38.56
CA ALA A 309 40.75 23.93 39.68
C ALA A 309 41.11 23.18 41.00
N GLU A 310 41.28 21.86 40.92
CA GLU A 310 41.74 21.04 42.05
C GLU A 310 43.16 21.37 42.44
N GLY A 311 44.06 21.62 41.47
CA GLY A 311 45.42 22.07 41.73
C GLY A 311 45.45 23.43 42.45
N LYS A 312 44.60 24.38 41.98
CA LYS A 312 44.44 25.69 42.66
C LYS A 312 43.79 25.56 44.02
N ALA A 313 42.80 24.64 44.15
CA ALA A 313 42.16 24.36 45.44
C ALA A 313 43.13 23.73 46.45
N ARG A 314 44.04 22.82 46.01
CA ARG A 314 45.09 22.24 46.87
C ARG A 314 46.12 23.28 47.37
N ILE A 315 46.40 24.26 46.53
CA ILE A 315 47.27 25.39 46.92
C ILE A 315 46.55 26.29 47.94
N ALA A 316 45.25 26.49 47.74
CA ALA A 316 44.41 27.21 48.71
C ALA A 316 44.14 26.42 50.00
N GLN A 317 44.16 25.07 49.90
CA GLN A 317 43.95 24.15 51.03
C GLN A 317 45.03 24.26 52.15
N ALA A 318 46.23 24.67 51.82
CA ALA A 318 47.24 24.98 52.77
C ALA A 318 46.92 26.20 53.69
N LYS A 319 45.80 26.89 53.38
CA LYS A 319 45.41 28.13 54.11
C LYS A 319 44.05 28.05 54.82
N ALA A 320 43.26 27.07 54.59
CA ALA A 320 41.87 27.08 55.16
C ALA A 320 41.27 25.67 55.27
N ASP A 321 41.59 24.90 56.29
CA ASP A 321 41.12 23.53 56.56
C ASP A 321 39.58 23.42 56.80
N GLN A 322 38.88 24.50 57.03
CA GLN A 322 37.42 24.46 57.27
C GLN A 322 36.53 24.75 56.04
N GLU A 323 37.07 25.33 54.99
CA GLU A 323 36.32 25.66 53.79
C GLU A 323 36.24 24.49 52.79
N VAL A 324 37.19 23.57 52.88
CA VAL A 324 37.35 22.39 51.98
C VAL A 324 36.20 21.39 52.15
N GLU A 325 35.67 21.22 53.36
CA GLU A 325 34.60 20.26 53.59
C GLU A 325 33.25 20.77 53.04
N LYS A 326 33.02 22.08 53.10
CA LYS A 326 31.84 22.71 52.48
C LYS A 326 31.90 22.67 50.94
N ILE A 327 33.07 22.93 50.35
CA ILE A 327 33.27 22.91 48.90
C ILE A 327 33.14 21.49 48.34
N LYS A 328 33.67 20.48 49.09
CA LYS A 328 33.49 19.08 48.70
C LYS A 328 32.02 18.65 48.68
N ALA A 329 31.27 19.04 49.72
CA ALA A 329 29.81 18.72 49.77
C ALA A 329 29.02 19.38 48.65
N VAL A 330 29.36 20.63 48.29
CA VAL A 330 28.68 21.36 47.20
C VAL A 330 29.02 20.75 45.85
N THR A 331 30.31 20.42 45.57
CA THR A 331 30.75 19.81 44.31
C THR A 331 30.16 18.40 44.11
N GLN A 332 30.03 17.66 45.21
CA GLN A 332 29.39 16.35 45.17
C GLN A 332 27.90 16.45 44.87
N ALA A 333 27.19 17.40 45.50
CA ALA A 333 25.76 17.63 45.26
C ALA A 333 25.46 18.14 43.84
N GLU A 334 26.37 18.97 43.26
CA GLU A 334 26.24 19.42 41.89
C GLU A 334 26.42 18.29 40.88
N LYS A 335 27.42 17.41 41.07
CA LYS A 335 27.62 16.25 40.21
C LYS A 335 26.43 15.27 40.25
N GLU A 336 25.93 15.01 41.46
CA GLU A 336 24.74 14.14 41.61
C GLU A 336 23.49 14.76 40.93
N ARG A 337 23.34 16.06 41.05
CA ARG A 337 22.26 16.78 40.36
C ARG A 337 22.44 16.75 38.85
N ASP A 338 23.64 16.99 38.32
CA ASP A 338 23.92 16.99 36.88
C ASP A 338 23.77 15.59 36.27
N VAL A 339 24.20 14.55 37.01
CA VAL A 339 23.95 13.15 36.60
C VAL A 339 22.44 12.84 36.58
N ALA A 340 21.70 13.30 37.59
CA ALA A 340 20.25 13.11 37.62
C ALA A 340 19.52 13.87 36.50
N VAL A 341 19.97 15.09 36.15
CA VAL A 341 19.45 15.87 35.03
C VAL A 341 19.80 15.22 33.70
N LEU A 342 21.03 14.70 33.52
CA LEU A 342 21.43 14.02 32.28
C LEU A 342 20.69 12.68 32.11
N GLN A 343 20.45 11.99 33.22
CA GLN A 343 19.71 10.74 33.24
C GLN A 343 18.22 10.99 32.93
N ALA A 344 17.64 12.06 33.50
CA ALA A 344 16.29 12.50 33.19
C ALA A 344 16.15 12.95 31.72
N GLN A 345 17.14 13.63 31.15
CA GLN A 345 17.14 14.02 29.74
C GLN A 345 17.22 12.80 28.81
N LYS A 346 18.07 11.80 29.15
CA LYS A 346 18.12 10.54 28.39
C LYS A 346 16.80 9.78 28.46
N GLU A 347 16.19 9.68 29.64
CA GLU A 347 14.89 9.01 29.80
C GLU A 347 13.79 9.76 29.04
N GLN A 348 13.82 11.08 29.03
CA GLN A 348 12.90 11.90 28.24
C GLN A 348 13.09 11.72 26.73
N GLU A 349 14.34 11.62 26.25
CA GLU A 349 14.65 11.38 24.83
C GLU A 349 14.20 9.97 24.40
N VAL A 350 14.44 8.94 25.23
CA VAL A 350 13.98 7.58 24.99
C VAL A 350 12.45 7.53 24.97
N ALA A 351 11.79 8.15 25.95
CA ALA A 351 10.33 8.20 25.97
C ALA A 351 9.74 8.96 24.75
N ARG A 352 10.43 9.99 24.28
CA ARG A 352 10.05 10.72 23.06
C ARG A 352 10.19 9.86 21.80
N LEU A 353 11.29 9.11 21.69
CA LEU A 353 11.53 8.19 20.58
C LEU A 353 10.53 7.01 20.59
N GLU A 354 10.20 6.50 21.76
CA GLU A 354 9.18 5.46 21.91
C GLU A 354 7.78 5.99 21.56
N ALA A 355 7.45 7.23 21.97
CA ALA A 355 6.20 7.86 21.59
C ALA A 355 6.11 8.10 20.06
N LEU A 356 7.22 8.48 19.42
CA LEU A 356 7.27 8.63 17.95
C LEU A 356 7.10 7.27 17.24
N ARG A 357 7.75 6.20 17.75
CA ARG A 357 7.54 4.85 17.22
C ARG A 357 6.11 4.37 17.42
N ALA A 358 5.53 4.63 18.59
CA ALA A 358 4.12 4.30 18.85
C ALA A 358 3.17 5.06 17.91
N LEU A 359 3.46 6.33 17.59
CA LEU A 359 2.72 7.12 16.62
C LEU A 359 2.84 6.58 15.19
N GLU A 360 4.03 6.13 14.78
CA GLU A 360 4.22 5.50 13.47
C GLU A 360 3.50 4.14 13.37
N VAL A 361 3.59 3.33 14.43
CA VAL A 361 2.86 2.07 14.52
C VAL A 361 1.34 2.32 14.51
N ALA A 362 0.87 3.32 15.26
CA ALA A 362 -0.54 3.70 15.26
C ALA A 362 -1.02 4.22 13.90
N LYS A 363 -0.19 4.99 13.19
CA LYS A 363 -0.49 5.44 11.81
C LYS A 363 -0.56 4.25 10.85
N LYS A 364 0.37 3.30 10.98
CA LYS A 364 0.39 2.07 10.16
C LYS A 364 -0.87 1.22 10.42
N ILE A 365 -1.20 0.98 11.67
CA ILE A 365 -2.41 0.23 12.07
C ILE A 365 -3.69 0.96 11.62
N LYS A 366 -3.69 2.30 11.69
CA LYS A 366 -4.82 3.10 11.21
C LYS A 366 -4.98 3.00 9.69
N ALA A 367 -3.89 3.11 8.94
CA ALA A 367 -3.90 2.97 7.49
C ALA A 367 -4.31 1.54 7.05
N GLU A 368 -3.85 0.52 7.78
CA GLU A 368 -4.22 -0.87 7.55
C GLU A 368 -5.72 -1.11 7.81
N LYS A 369 -6.24 -0.57 8.92
CA LYS A 369 -7.68 -0.64 9.24
C LYS A 369 -8.55 0.21 8.32
N GLU A 370 -8.07 1.35 7.85
CA GLU A 370 -8.76 2.16 6.84
C GLU A 370 -8.80 1.46 5.48
N ALA A 371 -7.72 0.77 5.09
CA ALA A 371 -7.67 -0.06 3.89
C ALA A 371 -8.61 -1.28 4.01
N GLU A 372 -8.62 -1.94 5.17
CA GLU A 372 -9.51 -3.06 5.48
C GLU A 372 -10.99 -2.62 5.51
N ALA A 373 -11.26 -1.46 6.08
CA ALA A 373 -12.60 -0.85 6.08
C ALA A 373 -13.03 -0.42 4.66
N ALA A 374 -12.11 0.06 3.84
CA ALA A 374 -12.37 0.39 2.43
C ALA A 374 -12.63 -0.88 1.61
N ALA A 375 -11.85 -1.95 1.82
CA ALA A 375 -12.06 -3.26 1.21
C ALA A 375 -13.41 -3.87 1.62
N ASN A 376 -13.76 -3.76 2.90
CA ASN A 376 -15.06 -4.21 3.42
C ASN A 376 -16.22 -3.36 2.88
N ARG A 377 -16.05 -2.04 2.69
CA ARG A 377 -17.04 -1.19 2.03
C ARG A 377 -17.19 -1.54 0.56
N ALA A 378 -16.10 -1.84 -0.13
CA ALA A 378 -16.11 -2.31 -1.52
C ALA A 378 -16.83 -3.66 -1.65
N LEU A 379 -16.59 -4.59 -0.72
CA LEU A 379 -17.32 -5.87 -0.62
C LEU A 379 -18.82 -5.67 -0.32
N VAL A 380 -19.16 -4.68 0.50
CA VAL A 380 -20.55 -4.33 0.83
C VAL A 380 -21.25 -3.65 -0.35
N SER A 381 -20.53 -2.85 -1.14
CA SER A 381 -21.07 -2.19 -2.34
C SER A 381 -21.18 -3.13 -3.54
N ALA A 382 -20.50 -4.27 -3.53
CA ALA A 382 -20.54 -5.30 -4.58
C ALA A 382 -21.81 -6.16 -4.58
N GLY A 383 -22.85 -5.76 -3.83
CA GLY A 383 -24.21 -6.15 -4.16
C GLY A 383 -24.73 -7.45 -3.54
N LEU A 384 -24.48 -7.70 -2.29
CA LEU A 384 -25.38 -8.59 -1.54
C LEU A 384 -26.42 -7.74 -0.80
N THR A 385 -27.70 -8.03 -1.06
CA THR A 385 -28.79 -7.37 -0.31
C THR A 385 -28.69 -7.65 1.20
N PRO A 386 -29.20 -6.77 2.06
CA PRO A 386 -29.18 -7.02 3.50
C PRO A 386 -29.80 -8.34 3.91
N GLN A 387 -30.76 -8.84 3.11
CA GLN A 387 -31.41 -10.14 3.32
C GLN A 387 -30.50 -11.32 2.96
N GLU A 388 -29.80 -11.25 1.86
CA GLU A 388 -28.85 -12.31 1.46
C GLU A 388 -27.64 -12.37 2.41
N ARG A 389 -27.21 -11.23 2.96
CA ARG A 389 -26.17 -11.19 3.98
C ARG A 389 -26.65 -11.85 5.29
N ALA A 390 -27.87 -11.56 5.71
CA ALA A 390 -28.44 -12.19 6.90
C ALA A 390 -28.59 -13.72 6.72
N GLU A 391 -28.94 -14.16 5.52
CA GLU A 391 -29.08 -15.58 5.18
C GLU A 391 -27.70 -16.29 5.11
N TRP A 392 -26.68 -15.62 4.58
CA TRP A 392 -25.29 -16.11 4.57
C TRP A 392 -24.69 -16.17 5.97
N ASP A 393 -24.89 -15.13 6.78
CA ASP A 393 -24.45 -15.08 8.18
C ASP A 393 -25.16 -16.15 9.02
N TYR A 394 -26.45 -16.37 8.77
CA TYR A 394 -27.21 -17.44 9.43
C TYR A 394 -26.70 -18.82 9.02
N LYS A 395 -26.54 -19.09 7.71
CA LYS A 395 -25.99 -20.36 7.20
C LYS A 395 -24.59 -20.64 7.70
N THR A 396 -23.74 -19.61 7.77
CA THR A 396 -22.37 -19.77 8.27
C THR A 396 -22.36 -20.07 9.77
N LYS A 397 -23.20 -19.38 10.56
CA LYS A 397 -23.32 -19.65 12.00
C LYS A 397 -23.92 -21.00 12.30
N VAL A 398 -24.92 -21.42 11.54
CA VAL A 398 -25.51 -22.76 11.65
C VAL A 398 -24.52 -23.83 11.22
N GLY A 399 -23.79 -23.64 10.12
CA GLY A 399 -22.77 -24.58 9.67
C GLY A 399 -21.60 -24.72 10.66
N VAL A 400 -21.18 -23.63 11.27
CA VAL A 400 -20.17 -23.63 12.35
C VAL A 400 -20.72 -24.33 13.60
N ALA A 401 -21.97 -24.07 13.98
CA ALA A 401 -22.61 -24.73 15.12
C ALA A 401 -22.78 -26.23 14.88
N GLU A 402 -23.17 -26.66 13.67
CA GLU A 402 -23.26 -28.08 13.30
C GLU A 402 -21.88 -28.74 13.24
N ALA A 403 -20.86 -28.07 12.75
CA ALA A 403 -19.48 -28.55 12.73
C ALA A 403 -18.92 -28.71 14.16
N LEU A 404 -19.24 -27.78 15.05
CA LEU A 404 -18.90 -27.81 16.46
C LEU A 404 -19.66 -28.92 17.20
N ALA A 405 -20.93 -29.13 16.88
CA ALA A 405 -21.74 -30.22 17.48
C ALA A 405 -21.30 -31.61 17.02
N LYS A 406 -20.69 -31.73 15.84
CA LYS A 406 -20.14 -32.97 15.29
C LYS A 406 -18.70 -33.26 15.69
N SER A 407 -17.99 -32.27 16.27
CA SER A 407 -16.63 -32.51 16.76
C SER A 407 -16.66 -33.35 18.03
N ALA A 408 -16.08 -34.55 17.95
CA ALA A 408 -16.00 -35.49 19.05
C ALA A 408 -14.99 -35.07 20.16
N HIS A 409 -14.51 -33.83 20.12
CA HIS A 409 -13.56 -33.35 21.10
C HIS A 409 -14.22 -32.27 21.97
N PRO A 410 -14.12 -32.36 23.29
CA PRO A 410 -14.62 -31.34 24.18
C PRO A 410 -13.87 -30.02 23.94
N LEU A 411 -14.62 -28.96 23.64
CA LEU A 411 -14.11 -27.60 23.40
C LEU A 411 -13.63 -26.86 24.66
N VAL A 412 -13.55 -27.57 25.76
CA VAL A 412 -13.01 -27.03 27.00
C VAL A 412 -11.62 -27.62 27.19
N PRO A 413 -10.55 -26.84 27.13
CA PRO A 413 -9.25 -27.32 27.53
C PRO A 413 -9.31 -27.68 29.03
N GLU A 414 -9.04 -28.94 29.34
CA GLU A 414 -8.86 -29.39 30.70
C GLU A 414 -7.58 -28.72 31.24
N ILE A 415 -7.76 -27.63 31.98
CA ILE A 415 -6.64 -26.97 32.66
C ILE A 415 -6.26 -27.86 33.83
N MET A 416 -5.30 -28.73 33.60
CA MET A 416 -4.59 -29.41 34.68
C MET A 416 -3.78 -28.34 35.46
N MET A 417 -4.34 -27.85 36.55
CA MET A 417 -3.59 -27.16 37.59
C MET A 417 -2.76 -28.19 38.35
N THR A 418 -1.59 -28.51 37.87
CA THR A 418 -0.53 -29.07 38.68
C THR A 418 0.18 -27.94 39.39
N GLY A 419 -0.20 -27.70 40.62
CA GLY A 419 0.58 -26.86 41.51
C GLY A 419 1.91 -27.53 41.80
N ASP A 420 3.01 -26.91 41.44
CA ASP A 420 4.19 -26.91 42.24
C ASP A 420 4.96 -25.61 42.12
N SER A 421 5.29 -25.11 43.27
CA SER A 421 5.91 -23.83 43.54
C SER A 421 7.37 -23.79 43.13
N LYS A 422 7.79 -22.81 42.34
CA LYS A 422 8.96 -21.92 42.58
C LYS A 422 9.35 -21.14 41.32
N GLY A 423 9.33 -19.84 41.45
CA GLY A 423 10.17 -18.96 40.63
C GLY A 423 9.45 -18.15 39.57
N GLY A 424 9.04 -16.98 39.93
CA GLY A 424 9.11 -15.67 39.28
C GLY A 424 8.90 -15.49 37.77
N ALA A 425 8.02 -14.62 37.45
CA ALA A 425 7.89 -13.86 36.17
C ALA A 425 7.09 -14.50 35.02
N SER A 426 5.84 -14.89 35.26
CA SER A 426 4.90 -15.16 34.15
C SER A 426 3.45 -14.69 34.36
N THR A 427 3.16 -13.96 35.42
CA THR A 427 1.79 -13.60 35.81
C THR A 427 1.19 -12.40 35.02
N ALA A 428 1.94 -11.75 34.14
CA ALA A 428 1.42 -10.61 33.37
C ALA A 428 0.77 -11.02 32.04
N MET A 429 1.10 -12.17 31.47
CA MET A 429 0.51 -12.63 30.21
C MET A 429 -0.80 -13.39 30.36
N ASP A 430 -0.97 -14.10 31.47
CA ASP A 430 -2.20 -14.88 31.75
C ASP A 430 -3.40 -13.98 32.08
N ALA A 431 -3.16 -12.79 32.69
CA ALA A 431 -4.23 -11.85 32.98
C ALA A 431 -4.84 -11.18 31.74
N VAL A 432 -4.08 -11.05 30.65
CA VAL A 432 -4.57 -10.45 29.39
C VAL A 432 -5.43 -11.44 28.61
N GLY A 433 -5.10 -12.72 28.65
CA GLY A 433 -5.86 -13.80 28.00
C GLY A 433 -7.24 -14.00 28.63
N LEU A 434 -7.34 -13.92 29.94
CA LEU A 434 -8.62 -14.11 30.65
C LEU A 434 -9.59 -12.94 30.48
N ASN A 435 -9.10 -11.71 30.41
CA ASN A 435 -9.93 -10.52 30.16
C ASN A 435 -10.48 -10.48 28.73
N MET A 436 -9.75 -11.04 27.75
CA MET A 436 -10.23 -11.10 26.37
C MET A 436 -11.35 -12.14 26.18
N LEU A 437 -11.31 -13.24 26.94
CA LEU A 437 -12.35 -14.26 26.93
C LEU A 437 -13.62 -13.84 27.67
N MET A 438 -13.52 -13.10 28.78
CA MET A 438 -14.67 -12.55 29.47
C MET A 438 -15.40 -11.47 28.68
N GLY A 439 -14.67 -10.64 27.93
CA GLY A 439 -15.27 -9.63 27.03
C GLY A 439 -16.03 -10.22 25.83
N LEU A 440 -15.71 -11.45 25.42
CA LEU A 440 -16.40 -12.15 24.33
C LEU A 440 -17.70 -12.84 24.80
N THR A 441 -17.73 -13.35 26.03
CA THR A 441 -18.94 -13.98 26.59
C THR A 441 -20.02 -12.96 26.95
N GLU A 442 -19.65 -11.76 27.39
CA GLU A 442 -20.59 -10.69 27.69
C GLU A 442 -21.26 -10.07 26.43
N LYS A 443 -20.57 -10.14 25.29
CA LYS A 443 -21.12 -9.69 23.99
C LYS A 443 -22.03 -10.72 23.30
N LEU A 444 -22.02 -11.97 23.75
CA LEU A 444 -22.84 -13.06 23.20
C LEU A 444 -24.12 -13.31 24.04
N SER A 445 -24.28 -12.63 25.19
CA SER A 445 -25.46 -12.75 26.05
C SER A 445 -26.39 -11.52 25.97
N LYS A 446 -26.13 -10.58 25.09
CA LYS A 446 -27.04 -9.50 24.69
C LYS A 446 -27.35 -9.62 23.20
#